data_89c5470277bf23fc770f74fc1c66938f
#
_entry.id   89c5470277bf23fc770f74fc1c66938f
#
_cell.length_a   1.000
_cell.length_b   1.000
_cell.length_c   1.000
_cell.angle_alpha   90.00
_cell.angle_beta   90.00
_cell.angle_gamma   90.00
#
_symmetry.space_group_name_H-M   'P 1'
#
loop_
_entity.id
_entity.type
_entity.pdbx_description
1 polymer ?
#
loop_
_entity_poly.entity_id
_entity_poly.type
_entity_poly.pdbx_seq_one_letter_code
_entity_poly.pdbx_strand_id
1 'polypeptide(L)'
;MALYGIYGSHTTESCPLNNIQSRKIVLNTVKDFDNIANKNRIKILEQYHSALEHTFIWIVDTENAHSIERFMIDSGWAAFNAVKIVPLGRYQNVIEACKKLGT
;
A
#
# COMPACT_ATOMS: atom_id res chain seq x y z
N MET A 1 -14.60 -4.43 -7.58
CA MET A 1 -13.39 -3.93 -6.91
C MET A 1 -12.59 -5.11 -6.39
N ALA A 2 -11.28 -5.00 -6.36
CA ALA A 2 -10.39 -6.09 -6.00
C ALA A 2 -9.46 -5.67 -4.88
N LEU A 3 -9.03 -6.67 -4.08
CA LEU A 3 -8.09 -6.43 -2.99
C LEU A 3 -6.65 -6.50 -3.48
N TYR A 4 -5.83 -5.59 -2.98
CA TYR A 4 -4.40 -5.59 -3.23
C TYR A 4 -3.65 -5.31 -1.93
N GLY A 5 -2.50 -5.95 -1.80
CA GLY A 5 -1.52 -5.57 -0.79
C GLY A 5 -0.47 -4.67 -1.42
N ILE A 6 -0.16 -3.57 -0.74
CA ILE A 6 0.92 -2.69 -1.13
C ILE A 6 2.03 -2.91 -0.11
N TYR A 7 3.15 -3.43 -0.58
CA TYR A 7 4.31 -3.74 0.28
C TYR A 7 5.44 -2.80 -0.09
N GLY A 8 5.86 -1.99 0.87
CA GLY A 8 6.92 -1.04 0.64
C GLY A 8 8.13 -1.29 1.52
N SER A 9 9.30 -0.88 1.03
CA SER A 9 10.52 -0.91 1.80
C SER A 9 11.35 0.31 1.49
N HIS A 10 12.08 0.78 2.51
CA HIS A 10 13.01 1.90 2.39
C HIS A 10 14.23 1.62 3.26
N THR A 11 15.31 2.37 3.04
CA THR A 11 16.52 2.22 3.87
C THR A 11 16.33 2.86 5.24
N THR A 12 17.21 2.52 6.17
CA THR A 12 17.22 3.15 7.49
C THR A 12 17.38 4.67 7.36
N GLU A 13 18.24 5.12 6.45
CA GLU A 13 18.50 6.54 6.24
C GLU A 13 17.31 7.27 5.62
N SER A 14 16.53 6.62 4.78
CA SER A 14 15.40 7.25 4.10
C SER A 14 14.09 7.12 4.86
N CYS A 15 14.08 6.41 5.99
CA CYS A 15 12.89 6.25 6.82
C CYS A 15 12.40 7.62 7.31
N PRO A 16 11.10 7.92 7.25
CA PRO A 16 10.57 9.19 7.76
C PRO A 16 10.93 9.49 9.21
N LEU A 17 11.18 8.46 10.00
CA LEU A 17 11.60 8.62 11.39
C LEU A 17 13.04 9.11 11.51
N ASN A 18 13.86 8.93 10.49
CA ASN A 18 15.28 9.28 10.45
C ASN A 18 15.64 10.34 9.42
N ASN A 19 14.74 10.66 8.49
CA ASN A 19 15.03 11.49 7.34
C ASN A 19 14.02 12.63 7.23
N ILE A 20 14.51 13.87 7.22
CA ILE A 20 13.66 15.05 7.18
C ILE A 20 12.88 15.16 5.87
N GLN A 21 13.52 14.84 4.73
CA GLN A 21 12.86 14.94 3.43
C GLN A 21 11.70 13.94 3.31
N SER A 22 11.94 12.70 3.71
CA SER A 22 10.89 11.66 3.73
C SER A 22 9.78 12.06 4.70
N ARG A 23 10.14 12.59 5.86
CA ARG A 23 9.17 13.06 6.86
C ARG A 23 8.28 14.17 6.32
N LYS A 24 8.86 15.12 5.58
CA LYS A 24 8.09 16.21 4.96
C LYS A 24 7.09 15.68 3.97
N ILE A 25 7.46 14.68 3.17
CA ILE A 25 6.55 14.04 2.22
C ILE A 25 5.36 13.45 2.97
N VAL A 26 5.61 12.64 4.00
CA VAL A 26 4.54 12.03 4.79
C VAL A 26 3.63 13.08 5.41
N LEU A 27 4.20 14.10 6.07
CA LEU A 27 3.42 15.12 6.77
C LEU A 27 2.65 16.02 5.80
N ASN A 28 3.20 16.31 4.63
CA ASN A 28 2.53 17.14 3.64
C ASN A 28 1.38 16.41 2.98
N THR A 29 1.50 15.08 2.79
CA THR A 29 0.47 14.30 2.13
C THR A 29 -0.63 13.82 3.08
N VAL A 30 -0.36 13.73 4.38
CA VAL A 30 -1.34 13.20 5.34
C VAL A 30 -2.65 13.99 5.33
N LYS A 31 -2.58 15.30 5.14
CA LYS A 31 -3.75 16.18 5.12
C LYS A 31 -4.65 15.95 3.92
N ASP A 32 -4.07 15.50 2.82
CA ASP A 32 -4.72 15.35 1.53
C ASP A 32 -4.79 13.88 1.08
N PHE A 33 -4.37 12.99 1.97
CA PHE A 33 -4.20 11.58 1.62
C PHE A 33 -5.48 10.94 1.13
N ASP A 34 -6.60 11.20 1.80
CA ASP A 34 -7.90 10.65 1.40
C ASP A 34 -8.34 11.20 0.04
N ASN A 35 -8.07 12.47 -0.24
CA ASN A 35 -8.39 13.07 -1.54
C ASN A 35 -7.55 12.44 -2.66
N ILE A 36 -6.27 12.20 -2.40
CA ILE A 36 -5.39 11.53 -3.37
C ILE A 36 -5.86 10.10 -3.62
N ALA A 37 -6.23 9.40 -2.57
CA ALA A 37 -6.78 8.04 -2.68
C ALA A 37 -8.07 8.04 -3.50
N ASN A 38 -9.01 8.93 -3.19
CA ASN A 38 -10.29 9.04 -3.90
C ASN A 38 -10.10 9.40 -5.36
N LYS A 39 -9.18 10.31 -5.66
CA LYS A 39 -8.85 10.70 -7.04
C LYS A 39 -8.37 9.51 -7.86
N ASN A 40 -7.66 8.59 -7.23
CA ASN A 40 -7.15 7.39 -7.86
C ASN A 40 -8.08 6.18 -7.71
N ARG A 41 -9.27 6.38 -7.14
CA ARG A 41 -10.29 5.36 -6.92
C ARG A 41 -9.79 4.22 -6.04
N ILE A 42 -9.10 4.60 -4.97
CA ILE A 42 -8.55 3.64 -4.02
C ILE A 42 -9.23 3.81 -2.68
N LYS A 43 -9.69 2.70 -2.11
CA LYS A 43 -10.18 2.65 -0.74
C LYS A 43 -9.13 1.96 0.11
N ILE A 44 -8.59 2.68 1.07
CA ILE A 44 -7.59 2.13 2.00
C ILE A 44 -8.31 1.43 3.13
N LEU A 45 -8.02 0.15 3.31
CA LEU A 45 -8.66 -0.67 4.34
C LEU A 45 -7.79 -0.79 5.59
N GLU A 46 -6.49 -1.01 5.43
CA GLU A 46 -5.55 -1.18 6.52
C GLU A 46 -4.19 -0.60 6.15
N GLN A 47 -3.49 -0.06 7.14
CA GLN A 47 -2.14 0.46 6.97
C GLN A 47 -1.30 0.11 8.18
N TYR A 48 -0.17 -0.53 7.96
CA TYR A 48 0.78 -0.92 9.00
C TYR A 48 2.21 -0.57 8.58
N HIS A 49 3.04 -0.25 9.53
CA HIS A 49 4.46 0.07 9.31
C HIS A 49 5.32 -0.66 10.34
N SER A 50 6.41 -1.26 9.88
CA SER A 50 7.42 -1.82 10.76
C SER A 50 8.57 -0.83 10.89
N ALA A 51 8.70 -0.20 12.06
CA ALA A 51 9.76 0.76 12.31
C ALA A 51 11.14 0.08 12.40
N LEU A 52 11.16 -1.20 12.71
CA LEU A 52 12.40 -1.97 12.85
C LEU A 52 12.92 -2.44 11.50
N GLU A 53 12.04 -2.96 10.64
CA GLU A 53 12.42 -3.46 9.32
C GLU A 53 12.39 -2.40 8.22
N HIS A 54 11.81 -1.23 8.50
CA HIS A 54 11.62 -0.15 7.53
C HIS A 54 10.80 -0.60 6.32
N THR A 55 9.69 -1.28 6.64
CA THR A 55 8.73 -1.75 5.64
C THR A 55 7.34 -1.31 6.02
N PHE A 56 6.44 -1.28 5.04
CA PHE A 56 5.02 -1.08 5.32
C PHE A 56 4.18 -2.08 4.54
N ILE A 57 2.97 -2.30 5.05
CA ILE A 57 1.96 -3.15 4.40
C ILE A 57 0.65 -2.38 4.45
N TRP A 58 0.08 -2.10 3.28
CA TRP A 58 -1.25 -1.50 3.18
C TRP A 58 -2.16 -2.45 2.43
N ILE A 59 -3.39 -2.58 2.87
CA ILE A 59 -4.42 -3.35 2.18
C ILE A 59 -5.42 -2.36 1.60
N VAL A 60 -5.66 -2.46 0.30
CA VAL A 60 -6.54 -1.53 -0.41
C VAL A 60 -7.53 -2.27 -1.29
N ASP A 61 -8.63 -1.60 -1.59
CA ASP A 61 -9.64 -2.05 -2.53
C ASP A 61 -9.64 -1.07 -3.70
N THR A 62 -9.47 -1.59 -4.92
CA THR A 62 -9.45 -0.77 -6.12
C THR A 62 -9.71 -1.63 -7.36
N GLU A 63 -9.88 -1.00 -8.53
CA GLU A 63 -10.16 -1.72 -9.76
C GLU A 63 -8.95 -2.43 -10.34
N ASN A 64 -7.77 -1.81 -10.27
CA ASN A 64 -6.57 -2.39 -10.86
C ASN A 64 -5.29 -1.85 -10.25
N ALA A 65 -4.18 -2.53 -10.54
CA ALA A 65 -2.86 -2.20 -10.00
C ALA A 65 -2.32 -0.85 -10.51
N HIS A 66 -2.71 -0.42 -11.70
CA HIS A 66 -2.26 0.88 -12.23
C HIS A 66 -2.76 2.06 -11.40
N SER A 67 -3.96 1.94 -10.82
CA SER A 67 -4.48 2.95 -9.90
C SER A 67 -3.59 3.08 -8.67
N ILE A 68 -3.08 1.95 -8.17
CA ILE A 68 -2.17 1.94 -7.02
C ILE A 68 -0.83 2.58 -7.38
N GLU A 69 -0.31 2.26 -8.56
CA GLU A 69 0.94 2.87 -9.04
C GLU A 69 0.82 4.39 -9.07
N ARG A 70 -0.25 4.91 -9.68
CA ARG A 70 -0.49 6.36 -9.72
C ARG A 70 -0.63 6.96 -8.32
N PHE A 71 -1.35 6.26 -7.44
CA PHE A 71 -1.54 6.71 -6.07
C PHE A 71 -0.21 6.81 -5.32
N MET A 72 0.66 5.82 -5.44
CA MET A 72 1.96 5.82 -4.76
C MET A 72 2.86 6.94 -5.28
N ILE A 73 2.78 7.25 -6.58
CA ILE A 73 3.50 8.38 -7.18
C ILE A 73 2.91 9.71 -6.71
N ASP A 74 1.60 9.86 -6.81
CA ASP A 74 0.91 11.12 -6.45
C ASP A 74 1.05 11.47 -4.97
N SER A 75 1.07 10.46 -4.11
CA SER A 75 1.23 10.66 -2.67
C SER A 75 2.67 10.90 -2.23
N GLY A 76 3.64 10.71 -3.13
CA GLY A 76 5.06 10.88 -2.85
C GLY A 76 5.72 9.69 -2.18
N TRP A 77 4.97 8.65 -1.79
CA TRP A 77 5.54 7.49 -1.11
C TRP A 77 6.52 6.72 -1.99
N ALA A 78 6.29 6.70 -3.31
CA ALA A 78 7.21 6.08 -4.25
C ALA A 78 8.57 6.79 -4.34
N ALA A 79 8.67 8.02 -3.85
CA ALA A 79 9.92 8.79 -3.89
C ALA A 79 10.99 8.21 -2.94
N PHE A 80 10.58 7.52 -1.87
CA PHE A 80 11.53 6.96 -0.91
C PHE A 80 11.27 5.50 -0.56
N ASN A 81 10.37 4.82 -1.29
CA ASN A 81 10.06 3.40 -1.08
C ASN A 81 10.19 2.64 -2.39
N ALA A 82 10.71 1.41 -2.30
CA ALA A 82 10.50 0.40 -3.32
C ALA A 82 9.16 -0.26 -3.01
N VAL A 83 8.28 -0.39 -3.99
CA VAL A 83 6.89 -0.82 -3.77
C VAL A 83 6.58 -2.06 -4.59
N LYS A 84 5.96 -3.05 -3.94
CA LYS A 84 5.35 -4.21 -4.59
C LYS A 84 3.85 -4.09 -4.49
N ILE A 85 3.15 -4.43 -5.57
CA ILE A 85 1.69 -4.48 -5.61
C ILE A 85 1.29 -5.93 -5.84
N VAL A 86 0.55 -6.50 -4.89
CA VAL A 86 0.23 -7.93 -4.89
C VAL A 86 -1.29 -8.10 -4.89
N PRO A 87 -1.86 -8.76 -5.93
CA PRO A 87 -3.27 -9.10 -5.90
C PRO A 87 -3.56 -10.05 -4.74
N LEU A 88 -4.63 -9.77 -4.01
CA LEU A 88 -5.02 -10.58 -2.86
C LEU A 88 -6.42 -11.15 -3.06
N GLY A 89 -6.60 -12.39 -2.65
CA GLY A 89 -7.90 -13.01 -2.48
C GLY A 89 -8.18 -13.20 -0.99
N ARG A 90 -9.46 -13.29 -0.64
CA ARG A 90 -9.82 -13.63 0.72
C ARG A 90 -9.51 -15.11 0.95
N TYR A 91 -8.96 -15.42 2.11
CA TYR A 91 -8.58 -16.78 2.45
C TYR A 91 -9.76 -17.76 2.32
N GLN A 92 -10.96 -17.29 2.65
CA GLN A 92 -12.17 -18.09 2.49
C GLN A 92 -12.38 -18.58 1.06
N ASN A 93 -11.98 -17.78 0.07
CA ASN A 93 -12.09 -18.19 -1.33
C ASN A 93 -11.17 -19.36 -1.67
N VAL A 94 -10.00 -19.44 -1.04
CA VAL A 94 -9.09 -20.59 -1.19
C VAL A 94 -9.75 -21.84 -0.60
N ILE A 95 -10.36 -21.72 0.57
CA ILE A 95 -11.05 -22.85 1.22
C ILE A 95 -12.19 -23.34 0.32
N GLU A 96 -12.99 -22.44 -0.21
CA GLU A 96 -14.11 -22.81 -1.11
C GLU A 96 -13.62 -23.49 -2.38
N ALA A 97 -12.53 -22.99 -2.95
CA ALA A 97 -11.91 -23.61 -4.13
C ALA A 97 -11.40 -25.02 -3.81
N CYS A 98 -10.77 -25.21 -2.65
CA CYS A 98 -10.30 -26.52 -2.20
C CYS A 98 -11.47 -27.50 -2.03
N LYS A 99 -12.57 -27.06 -1.48
CA LYS A 99 -13.78 -27.89 -1.32
C LYS A 99 -14.32 -28.34 -2.69
N LYS A 100 -14.32 -27.46 -3.67
CA LYS A 100 -14.82 -27.79 -5.02
C LYS A 100 -13.90 -28.75 -5.75
N LEU A 101 -12.59 -28.63 -5.56
CA LEU A 101 -11.61 -29.51 -6.19
C LEU A 101 -11.57 -30.91 -5.56
N GLY A 102 -11.95 -30.99 -4.28
CA GLY A 102 -11.93 -32.26 -3.54
C GLY A 102 -10.53 -32.75 -3.21
N THR A 103 -10.45 -34.01 -2.79
CA THR A 103 -9.17 -34.64 -2.43
C THR A 103 -8.75 -35.72 -3.42
#